data_fb317b875f97da9d7f103276a4b44c2a
#
_entry.id   fb317b875f97da9d7f103276a4b44c2a
#
_cell.length_a   1.000
_cell.length_b   1.000
_cell.length_c   1.000
_cell.angle_alpha   90.00
_cell.angle_beta   90.00
_cell.angle_gamma   90.00
#
_symmetry.space_group_name_H-M   'P 1'
#
loop_
_entity.id
_entity.type
_entity.pdbx_description
1 polymer ?
#
loop_
_entity_poly.entity_id
_entity_poly.type
_entity_poly.pdbx_seq_one_letter_code
_entity_poly.pdbx_strand_id
1 'polypeptide(L)'
;MIKEVVNNDNPFSKEIQYIEDNNVLGELKYSLIYERMEVDNILVKEEYRGRGIGTKLMSYLVSEAIHHKVINITLEVRVSNIRAINLYKKFGFREVALRKYYYGDEDAILMEKQVM
;
A
#
# COMPACT_ATOMS: atom_id res chain seq x y z
N MET A 1 7.91 -1.13 15.14
CA MET A 1 8.99 -1.47 14.20
C MET A 1 8.43 -2.25 13.02
N ILE A 2 9.04 -2.08 11.88
CA ILE A 2 8.60 -2.77 10.66
C ILE A 2 9.36 -4.08 10.50
N LYS A 3 8.63 -5.16 10.21
CA LYS A 3 9.19 -6.49 9.99
C LYS A 3 8.75 -6.99 8.62
N GLU A 4 9.70 -7.51 7.83
CA GLU A 4 9.39 -8.18 6.59
C GLU A 4 8.90 -9.60 6.89
N VAL A 5 7.84 -10.01 6.20
CA VAL A 5 7.30 -11.37 6.31
C VAL A 5 7.75 -12.16 5.10
N VAL A 6 8.39 -13.30 5.35
CA VAL A 6 8.89 -14.16 4.27
C VAL A 6 7.73 -14.92 3.65
N ASN A 7 7.60 -14.83 2.31
CA ASN A 7 6.63 -15.59 1.53
C ASN A 7 7.38 -16.41 0.48
N ASN A 8 7.39 -17.73 0.67
CA ASN A 8 8.10 -18.65 -0.22
C ASN A 8 7.25 -19.15 -1.38
N ASP A 9 5.94 -18.90 -1.36
CA ASP A 9 5.02 -19.42 -2.37
C ASP A 9 4.99 -18.58 -3.64
N ASN A 10 5.18 -17.26 -3.50
CA ASN A 10 5.15 -16.34 -4.62
C ASN A 10 6.30 -15.34 -4.49
N PRO A 11 7.30 -15.43 -5.37
CA PRO A 11 8.48 -14.56 -5.29
C PRO A 11 8.17 -13.08 -5.57
N PHE A 12 7.03 -12.79 -6.18
CA PHE A 12 6.63 -11.41 -6.49
C PHE A 12 5.83 -10.75 -5.36
N SER A 13 5.28 -11.54 -4.44
CA SER A 13 4.51 -11.02 -3.31
C SER A 13 5.39 -10.72 -2.13
N LYS A 14 5.18 -9.54 -1.56
CA LYS A 14 5.90 -9.05 -0.39
C LYS A 14 4.90 -8.62 0.68
N GLU A 15 5.30 -8.79 1.93
CA GLU A 15 4.47 -8.35 3.05
C GLU A 15 5.36 -7.74 4.12
N ILE A 16 4.91 -6.64 4.70
CA ILE A 16 5.52 -6.05 5.88
C ILE A 16 4.46 -5.86 6.96
N GLN A 17 4.91 -5.91 8.21
CA GLN A 17 4.07 -5.70 9.37
C GLN A 17 4.67 -4.63 10.25
N TYR A 18 3.81 -3.78 10.83
CA TYR A 18 4.21 -2.88 11.89
C TYR A 18 3.90 -3.55 13.22
N ILE A 19 4.94 -3.82 13.99
CA ILE A 19 4.85 -4.58 15.24
C ILE A 19 5.31 -3.72 16.41
N GLU A 20 4.55 -3.80 17.51
CA GLU A 20 4.87 -3.13 18.76
C GLU A 20 4.43 -4.04 19.91
N ASP A 21 5.33 -4.31 20.86
CA ASP A 21 5.08 -5.21 21.98
C ASP A 21 4.55 -6.58 21.56
N ASN A 22 5.13 -7.15 20.51
CA ASN A 22 4.74 -8.44 19.91
C ASN A 22 3.34 -8.46 19.29
N ASN A 23 2.70 -7.30 19.14
CA ASN A 23 1.40 -7.19 18.49
C ASN A 23 1.56 -6.60 17.09
N VAL A 24 0.86 -7.17 16.12
CA VAL A 24 0.79 -6.62 14.77
C VAL A 24 -0.27 -5.52 14.75
N LEU A 25 0.17 -4.28 14.60
CA LEU A 25 -0.72 -3.12 14.59
C LEU A 25 -1.23 -2.79 13.20
N GLY A 26 -0.45 -3.14 12.20
CA GLY A 26 -0.81 -2.91 10.80
C GLY A 26 0.01 -3.77 9.88
N GLU A 27 -0.44 -3.86 8.64
CA GLU A 27 0.26 -4.65 7.62
C GLU A 27 0.09 -4.04 6.25
N LEU A 28 1.05 -4.31 5.37
CA LEU A 28 1.04 -3.89 3.98
C LEU A 28 1.46 -5.06 3.13
N LYS A 29 0.64 -5.40 2.15
CA LYS A 29 0.97 -6.41 1.14
C LYS A 29 1.12 -5.72 -0.19
N TYR A 30 2.19 -6.05 -0.90
CA TYR A 30 2.46 -5.47 -2.20
C TYR A 30 3.14 -6.49 -3.10
N SER A 31 3.05 -6.25 -4.40
CA SER A 31 3.70 -7.07 -5.42
C SER A 31 4.80 -6.26 -6.06
N LEU A 32 5.94 -6.90 -6.28
CA LEU A 32 7.08 -6.33 -6.99
C LEU A 32 7.37 -7.24 -8.18
N ILE A 33 6.99 -6.81 -9.38
CA ILE A 33 7.14 -7.59 -10.60
C ILE A 33 7.99 -6.78 -11.56
N TYR A 34 9.28 -7.16 -11.63
CA TYR A 34 10.29 -6.43 -12.39
C TYR A 34 10.32 -4.96 -11.98
N GLU A 35 10.08 -4.02 -12.89
CA GLU A 35 10.13 -2.59 -12.60
C GLU A 35 8.79 -1.99 -12.18
N ARG A 36 7.81 -2.81 -11.81
CA ARG A 36 6.49 -2.32 -11.39
C ARG A 36 6.13 -2.82 -10.00
N MET A 37 5.49 -1.95 -9.24
CA MET A 37 5.04 -2.26 -7.89
C MET A 37 3.54 -1.97 -7.78
N GLU A 38 2.83 -2.85 -7.06
CA GLU A 38 1.40 -2.69 -6.83
C GLU A 38 1.11 -2.91 -5.35
N VAL A 39 0.32 -2.02 -4.77
CA VAL A 39 -0.18 -2.21 -3.40
C VAL A 39 -1.40 -3.12 -3.47
N ASP A 40 -1.30 -4.30 -2.86
CA ASP A 40 -2.38 -5.27 -2.85
C ASP A 40 -3.34 -5.02 -1.69
N ASN A 41 -2.81 -4.64 -0.52
CA ASN A 41 -3.62 -4.33 0.64
C ASN A 41 -2.80 -3.57 1.68
N ILE A 42 -3.44 -2.62 2.35
CA ILE A 42 -2.88 -1.96 3.52
C ILE A 42 -3.96 -1.92 4.60
N LEU A 43 -3.61 -2.34 5.80
CA LEU A 43 -4.56 -2.40 6.92
C LEU A 43 -3.87 -1.94 8.20
N VAL A 44 -4.52 -1.02 8.89
CA VAL A 44 -4.15 -0.64 10.25
C VAL A 44 -5.35 -0.98 11.12
N LYS A 45 -5.14 -1.75 12.18
CA LYS A 45 -6.21 -2.12 13.11
C LYS A 45 -6.86 -0.88 13.68
N GLU A 46 -8.19 -0.91 13.79
CA GLU A 46 -8.99 0.26 14.15
C GLU A 46 -8.52 0.92 15.45
N GLU A 47 -8.20 0.13 16.47
CA GLU A 47 -7.75 0.62 17.77
C GLU A 47 -6.40 1.33 17.72
N TYR A 48 -5.63 1.16 16.65
CA TYR A 48 -4.30 1.76 16.50
C TYR A 48 -4.25 2.86 15.44
N ARG A 49 -5.39 3.22 14.86
CA ARG A 49 -5.47 4.30 13.87
C ARG A 49 -5.17 5.65 14.50
N GLY A 50 -4.70 6.59 13.68
CA GLY A 50 -4.34 7.93 14.13
C GLY A 50 -2.97 8.04 14.78
N ARG A 51 -2.15 6.98 14.74
CA ARG A 51 -0.80 6.95 15.32
C ARG A 51 0.31 7.03 14.27
N GLY A 52 -0.05 7.27 13.00
CA GLY A 52 0.92 7.38 11.90
C GLY A 52 1.46 6.05 11.40
N ILE A 53 0.84 4.93 11.72
CA ILE A 53 1.30 3.60 11.31
C ILE A 53 1.18 3.44 9.79
N GLY A 54 0.05 3.86 9.21
CA GLY A 54 -0.13 3.83 7.76
C GLY A 54 0.93 4.65 7.03
N THR A 55 1.28 5.81 7.57
CA THR A 55 2.34 6.66 7.03
C THR A 55 3.69 5.94 7.07
N LYS A 56 4.00 5.25 8.18
CA LYS A 56 5.26 4.50 8.31
C LYS A 56 5.32 3.34 7.31
N LEU A 57 4.22 2.62 7.14
CA LEU A 57 4.14 1.53 6.16
C LEU A 57 4.33 2.05 4.74
N MET A 58 3.68 3.15 4.38
CA MET A 58 3.82 3.75 3.06
C MET A 58 5.22 4.32 2.82
N SER A 59 5.84 4.90 3.84
CA SER A 59 7.23 5.38 3.74
C SER A 59 8.18 4.23 3.42
N TYR A 60 8.00 3.09 4.06
CA TYR A 60 8.79 1.89 3.77
C TYR A 60 8.58 1.44 2.31
N LEU A 61 7.33 1.39 1.86
CA LEU A 61 6.99 1.00 0.50
C LEU A 61 7.69 1.89 -0.54
N VAL A 62 7.61 3.20 -0.35
CA VAL A 62 8.22 4.16 -1.27
C VAL A 62 9.74 4.02 -1.27
N SER A 63 10.35 3.81 -0.11
CA SER A 63 11.79 3.52 -0.01
C SER A 63 12.18 2.29 -0.80
N GLU A 64 11.39 1.22 -0.70
CA GLU A 64 11.63 -0.02 -1.44
C GLU A 64 11.47 0.19 -2.94
N ALA A 65 10.48 0.99 -3.33
CA ALA A 65 10.27 1.33 -4.74
C ALA A 65 11.47 2.06 -5.33
N ILE A 66 12.02 3.01 -4.58
CA ILE A 66 13.22 3.75 -5.00
C ILE A 66 14.42 2.82 -5.07
N HIS A 67 14.62 2.00 -4.05
CA HIS A 67 15.73 1.05 -3.98
C HIS A 67 15.72 0.08 -5.16
N HIS A 68 14.56 -0.44 -5.53
CA HIS A 68 14.40 -1.38 -6.64
C HIS A 68 14.25 -0.69 -7.99
N LYS A 69 14.29 0.63 -8.03
CA LYS A 69 14.22 1.43 -9.27
C LYS A 69 12.96 1.11 -10.09
N VAL A 70 11.83 0.95 -9.41
CA VAL A 70 10.57 0.72 -10.11
C VAL A 70 10.15 1.98 -10.87
N ILE A 71 9.42 1.78 -11.97
CA ILE A 71 8.89 2.88 -12.77
C ILE A 71 7.74 3.56 -12.04
N ASN A 72 6.82 2.77 -11.50
CA ASN A 72 5.63 3.28 -10.84
C ASN A 72 5.13 2.34 -9.74
N ILE A 73 4.27 2.90 -8.90
CA ILE A 73 3.47 2.16 -7.92
C ILE A 73 2.02 2.41 -8.25
N THR A 74 1.22 1.35 -8.33
CA THR A 74 -0.23 1.45 -8.56
C THR A 74 -0.99 0.85 -7.40
N LEU A 75 -2.22 1.30 -7.20
CA LEU A 75 -3.14 0.74 -6.22
C LEU A 75 -4.58 1.04 -6.62
N GLU A 76 -5.49 0.28 -6.05
CA GLU A 76 -6.91 0.52 -6.20
C GLU A 76 -7.50 0.75 -4.82
N VAL A 77 -8.40 1.71 -4.71
CA VAL A 77 -9.02 2.11 -3.45
C VAL A 77 -10.50 2.39 -3.67
N ARG A 78 -11.33 2.01 -2.69
CA ARG A 78 -12.76 2.32 -2.73
C ARG A 78 -12.96 3.83 -2.74
N VAL A 79 -13.91 4.31 -3.56
CA VAL A 79 -14.19 5.75 -3.66
C VAL A 79 -14.61 6.35 -2.32
N SER A 80 -15.21 5.56 -1.45
CA SER A 80 -15.63 6.02 -0.11
C SER A 80 -14.51 6.09 0.91
N ASN A 81 -13.36 5.49 0.62
CA ASN A 81 -12.25 5.43 1.58
C ASN A 81 -11.40 6.70 1.54
N ILE A 82 -11.98 7.80 2.01
CA ILE A 82 -11.36 9.13 1.97
C ILE A 82 -10.05 9.16 2.76
N ARG A 83 -9.98 8.48 3.89
CA ARG A 83 -8.77 8.40 4.71
C ARG A 83 -7.60 7.84 3.92
N ALA A 84 -7.80 6.71 3.25
CA ALA A 84 -6.76 6.06 2.46
C ALA A 84 -6.37 6.93 1.25
N ILE A 85 -7.36 7.48 0.56
CA ILE A 85 -7.10 8.36 -0.60
C ILE A 85 -6.22 9.53 -0.18
N ASN A 86 -6.52 10.17 0.94
CA ASN A 86 -5.73 11.29 1.45
C ASN A 86 -4.32 10.86 1.83
N LEU A 87 -4.16 9.68 2.42
CA LEU A 87 -2.85 9.13 2.74
C LEU A 87 -2.02 8.94 1.46
N TYR A 88 -2.60 8.33 0.44
CA TYR A 88 -1.90 8.10 -0.83
C TYR A 88 -1.52 9.40 -1.51
N LYS A 89 -2.42 10.39 -1.50
CA LYS A 89 -2.11 11.71 -2.07
C LYS A 89 -0.92 12.37 -1.38
N LYS A 90 -0.77 12.20 -0.07
CA LYS A 90 0.39 12.72 0.66
C LYS A 90 1.71 12.15 0.14
N PHE A 91 1.69 10.92 -0.36
CA PHE A 91 2.87 10.26 -0.92
C PHE A 91 3.04 10.50 -2.42
N GLY A 92 2.23 11.37 -3.01
CA GLY A 92 2.37 11.74 -4.42
C GLY A 92 1.60 10.85 -5.39
N PHE A 93 0.70 10.02 -4.88
CA PHE A 93 -0.22 9.27 -5.73
C PHE A 93 -1.29 10.20 -6.29
N ARG A 94 -1.70 9.95 -7.52
CA ARG A 94 -2.76 10.70 -8.19
C ARG A 94 -3.80 9.74 -8.75
N GLU A 95 -5.01 10.23 -8.91
CA GLU A 95 -6.09 9.46 -9.52
C GLU A 95 -5.86 9.39 -11.03
N VAL A 96 -5.89 8.19 -11.60
CA VAL A 96 -5.67 8.02 -13.04
C VAL A 96 -6.84 7.36 -13.75
N ALA A 97 -7.71 6.63 -13.03
CA ALA A 97 -8.87 6.00 -13.63
C ALA A 97 -9.92 5.68 -12.58
N LEU A 98 -11.17 5.54 -13.03
CA LEU A 98 -12.28 5.06 -12.22
C LEU A 98 -12.67 3.69 -12.76
N ARG A 99 -12.73 2.68 -11.89
CA ARG A 99 -13.13 1.32 -12.27
C ARG A 99 -14.49 1.02 -11.64
N LYS A 100 -15.53 1.15 -12.44
CA LYS A 100 -16.91 0.97 -11.96
C LYS A 100 -17.15 -0.44 -11.46
N TYR A 101 -17.80 -0.52 -10.31
CA TYR A 101 -18.18 -1.79 -9.67
C TYR A 101 -17.03 -2.77 -9.45
N TYR A 102 -15.80 -2.25 -9.35
CA TYR A 102 -14.62 -3.10 -9.12
C TYR A 102 -14.77 -3.97 -7.88
N TYR A 103 -15.34 -3.41 -6.81
CA TYR A 103 -15.60 -4.13 -5.56
C TYR A 103 -17.00 -4.77 -5.51
N GLY A 104 -17.73 -4.75 -6.62
CA GLY A 104 -19.10 -5.28 -6.71
C GLY A 104 -20.14 -4.29 -6.22
N ASP A 105 -20.00 -3.83 -5.00
CA ASP A 105 -20.90 -2.86 -4.35
C ASP A 105 -20.45 -1.41 -4.52
N GLU A 106 -19.25 -1.18 -4.96
CA GLU A 106 -18.64 0.14 -5.00
C GLU A 106 -17.58 0.23 -6.09
N ASP A 107 -17.41 1.43 -6.63
CA ASP A 107 -16.36 1.74 -7.59
C ASP A 107 -15.00 1.80 -6.92
N ALA A 108 -13.96 1.60 -7.71
CA ALA A 108 -12.57 1.81 -7.30
C ALA A 108 -11.95 2.97 -8.05
N ILE A 109 -11.09 3.70 -7.36
CA ILE A 109 -10.20 4.66 -7.98
C ILE A 109 -8.85 3.96 -8.15
N LEU A 110 -8.34 3.97 -9.38
CA LEU A 110 -6.97 3.55 -9.66
C LEU A 110 -6.06 4.74 -9.43
N MET A 111 -5.08 4.59 -8.56
CA MET A 111 -4.12 5.64 -8.26
C MET A 111 -2.72 5.19 -8.63
N GLU A 112 -1.88 6.13 -9.02
CA GLU A 112 -0.52 5.87 -9.46
C GLU A 112 0.44 6.89 -8.88
N LYS A 113 1.61 6.40 -8.46
CA LYS A 113 2.76 7.24 -8.14
C LYS A 113 3.88 6.93 -9.12
N GLN A 114 4.34 7.94 -9.83
CA GLN A 114 5.53 7.84 -10.67
C GLN A 114 6.76 7.86 -9.77
N VAL A 115 7.68 6.92 -9.98
CA VAL A 115 8.91 6.81 -9.16
C VAL A 115 10.14 7.18 -9.98
N MET A 116 10.20 6.67 -11.22
CA MET A 116 11.34 6.91 -12.12
C MET A 116 10.98 7.80 -13.29
#